data_bc5e329f1cfbca744f23224a034e89f4
#
_entry.id   bc5e329f1cfbca744f23224a034e89f4
#
_cell.length_a   1.000
_cell.length_b   1.000
_cell.length_c   1.000
_cell.angle_alpha   90.00
_cell.angle_beta   90.00
_cell.angle_gamma   90.00
#
_symmetry.space_group_name_H-M   'P 1'
#
loop_
_entity.id
_entity.type
_entity.pdbx_description
1 polymer ?
#
loop_
_entity_poly.entity_id
_entity_poly.type
_entity_poly.pdbx_seq_one_letter_code
_entity_poly.pdbx_strand_id
1 'polypeptide(L)'
;MTGGRNSTAITKFILVGFSDFPKIKLVLFVVFLGIYLSTVVWNLGLIILIRIDPYLHTPMYFFLSNLSFLDFWYISSTTPKMLSGFFRKHKSISFVGCTMQYFFFSSLGLAECCLLAAMAYDRYAAICNPLLYTAIMSPSLCVQMVVGAYITGLFGSLIQLCAILQLRFCGPNVINHFFCDLPQLLVLSCSETFPLQVLKFVIAVIFGVASVLIILISYSYIVGTIMKISSVDGRAKAFNTCASHLAAVTLFFGSGLFVYMRPSSGGSQGYDKMASIFYTVVIPMLNPLIYSLRNKDIKDALRRYKKRYFSHCHC
;
A
#
# COMPACT_ATOMS: atom_id res chain seq x y z
N MET A 1 -43.43 12.43 -25.61
CA MET A 1 -42.83 11.24 -26.25
C MET A 1 -41.55 10.92 -25.47
N THR A 2 -41.63 10.07 -24.46
CA THR A 2 -40.53 9.65 -23.61
C THR A 2 -39.82 8.51 -24.32
N GLY A 3 -38.71 8.86 -24.98
CA GLY A 3 -37.83 7.86 -25.58
C GLY A 3 -37.19 7.03 -24.47
N GLY A 4 -37.63 5.79 -24.30
CA GLY A 4 -37.05 4.81 -23.43
C GLY A 4 -35.59 4.56 -23.82
N ARG A 5 -34.63 5.18 -23.14
CA ARG A 5 -33.24 4.76 -23.20
C ARG A 5 -33.18 3.35 -22.62
N ASN A 6 -33.03 2.37 -23.49
CA ASN A 6 -32.58 1.04 -23.08
C ASN A 6 -31.30 1.18 -22.26
N SER A 7 -31.43 1.16 -20.96
CA SER A 7 -30.28 1.09 -20.05
C SER A 7 -29.73 -0.34 -20.11
N THR A 8 -28.95 -0.65 -21.12
CA THR A 8 -28.14 -1.86 -21.12
C THR A 8 -27.15 -1.70 -19.95
N ALA A 9 -27.31 -2.54 -18.93
CA ALA A 9 -26.40 -2.54 -17.79
C ALA A 9 -24.95 -2.67 -18.29
N ILE A 10 -24.08 -1.75 -17.89
CA ILE A 10 -22.67 -1.79 -18.28
C ILE A 10 -22.05 -3.03 -17.66
N THR A 11 -21.68 -4.01 -18.51
CA THR A 11 -21.07 -5.26 -18.09
C THR A 11 -19.54 -5.22 -18.16
N LYS A 12 -18.97 -4.25 -18.89
CA LYS A 12 -17.53 -4.12 -19.12
C LYS A 12 -17.12 -2.65 -19.21
N PHE A 13 -15.97 -2.34 -18.62
CA PHE A 13 -15.26 -1.06 -18.76
C PHE A 13 -14.04 -1.21 -19.66
N ILE A 14 -13.60 -0.11 -20.26
CA ILE A 14 -12.40 -0.01 -21.08
C ILE A 14 -11.38 0.85 -20.31
N LEU A 15 -10.25 0.25 -19.94
CA LEU A 15 -9.15 0.97 -19.27
C LEU A 15 -8.23 1.58 -20.33
N VAL A 16 -8.18 2.90 -20.44
CA VAL A 16 -7.31 3.59 -21.42
C VAL A 16 -5.84 3.39 -21.10
N GLY A 17 -5.48 3.45 -19.80
CA GLY A 17 -4.10 3.28 -19.35
C GLY A 17 -3.17 4.32 -19.95
N PHE A 18 -2.05 3.86 -20.50
CA PHE A 18 -1.01 4.69 -21.15
C PHE A 18 -1.11 4.72 -22.66
N SER A 19 -2.32 4.63 -23.24
CA SER A 19 -2.55 4.69 -24.68
C SER A 19 -2.12 6.01 -25.32
N ASP A 20 -2.08 7.07 -24.52
CA ASP A 20 -1.74 8.41 -24.95
C ASP A 20 -0.24 8.56 -25.31
N PHE A 21 0.57 7.54 -25.00
CA PHE A 21 2.01 7.55 -25.22
C PHE A 21 2.50 6.42 -26.15
N PRO A 22 2.05 6.36 -27.42
CA PRO A 22 2.36 5.24 -28.31
C PRO A 22 3.85 5.10 -28.62
N LYS A 23 4.59 6.21 -28.68
CA LYS A 23 6.04 6.22 -28.99
C LYS A 23 6.93 5.58 -27.92
N ILE A 24 6.53 5.66 -26.65
CA ILE A 24 7.31 5.13 -25.51
C ILE A 24 6.65 3.90 -24.87
N LYS A 25 5.62 3.36 -25.50
CA LYS A 25 4.83 2.25 -24.99
C LYS A 25 5.68 1.03 -24.58
N LEU A 26 6.64 0.63 -25.43
CA LEU A 26 7.52 -0.49 -25.15
C LEU A 26 8.44 -0.20 -23.96
N VAL A 27 8.97 1.01 -23.88
CA VAL A 27 9.84 1.44 -22.76
C VAL A 27 9.05 1.41 -21.47
N LEU A 28 7.83 1.97 -21.44
CA LEU A 28 6.96 1.93 -20.26
C LEU A 28 6.63 0.50 -19.84
N PHE A 29 6.35 -0.38 -20.80
CA PHE A 29 6.10 -1.80 -20.49
C PHE A 29 7.30 -2.45 -19.81
N VAL A 30 8.51 -2.29 -20.36
CA VAL A 30 9.74 -2.88 -19.81
C VAL A 30 10.02 -2.32 -18.41
N VAL A 31 9.88 -1.00 -18.22
CA VAL A 31 10.07 -0.34 -16.92
C VAL A 31 9.08 -0.86 -15.89
N PHE A 32 7.77 -0.88 -16.19
CA PHE A 32 6.76 -1.36 -15.24
C PHE A 32 6.88 -2.86 -14.97
N LEU A 33 7.24 -3.65 -15.97
CA LEU A 33 7.53 -5.08 -15.78
C LEU A 33 8.73 -5.28 -14.86
N GLY A 34 9.81 -4.54 -15.07
CA GLY A 34 11.01 -4.57 -14.22
C GLY A 34 10.70 -4.19 -12.77
N ILE A 35 9.94 -3.09 -12.56
CA ILE A 35 9.49 -2.67 -11.23
C ILE A 35 8.62 -3.75 -10.58
N TYR A 36 7.65 -4.31 -11.31
CA TYR A 36 6.76 -5.36 -10.80
C TYR A 36 7.54 -6.58 -10.33
N LEU A 37 8.41 -7.13 -11.20
CA LEU A 37 9.22 -8.30 -10.88
C LEU A 37 10.17 -8.03 -9.70
N SER A 38 10.82 -6.88 -9.68
CA SER A 38 11.69 -6.47 -8.56
C SER A 38 10.90 -6.39 -7.25
N THR A 39 9.73 -5.76 -7.27
CA THR A 39 8.87 -5.64 -6.07
C THR A 39 8.42 -7.01 -5.55
N VAL A 40 8.00 -7.90 -6.45
CA VAL A 40 7.61 -9.27 -6.09
C VAL A 40 8.79 -10.02 -5.46
N VAL A 41 9.96 -10.00 -6.10
CA VAL A 41 11.16 -10.71 -5.63
C VAL A 41 11.61 -10.17 -4.27
N TRP A 42 11.67 -8.84 -4.10
CA TRP A 42 12.12 -8.23 -2.84
C TRP A 42 11.15 -8.49 -1.69
N ASN A 43 9.84 -8.35 -1.89
CA ASN A 43 8.86 -8.59 -0.84
C ASN A 43 8.77 -10.06 -0.44
N LEU A 44 8.69 -10.97 -1.41
CA LEU A 44 8.70 -12.41 -1.12
C LEU A 44 10.03 -12.85 -0.50
N GLY A 45 11.16 -12.34 -1.01
CA GLY A 45 12.48 -12.61 -0.45
C GLY A 45 12.60 -12.16 1.00
N LEU A 46 12.05 -10.99 1.35
CA LEU A 46 12.06 -10.48 2.72
C LEU A 46 11.16 -11.33 3.64
N ILE A 47 9.98 -11.74 3.20
CA ILE A 47 9.11 -12.65 3.96
C ILE A 47 9.82 -13.98 4.24
N ILE A 48 10.44 -14.57 3.22
CA ILE A 48 11.18 -15.83 3.34
C ILE A 48 12.35 -15.66 4.32
N LEU A 49 13.16 -14.62 4.14
CA LEU A 49 14.31 -14.34 5.01
C LEU A 49 13.91 -14.21 6.48
N ILE A 50 12.84 -13.45 6.76
CA ILE A 50 12.33 -13.29 8.13
C ILE A 50 11.86 -14.62 8.72
N ARG A 51 11.28 -15.50 7.89
CA ARG A 51 10.81 -16.82 8.32
C ARG A 51 11.94 -17.80 8.65
N ILE A 52 13.03 -17.78 7.88
CA ILE A 52 14.10 -18.78 8.00
C ILE A 52 15.22 -18.36 8.97
N ASP A 53 15.39 -17.04 9.24
CA ASP A 53 16.43 -16.54 10.13
C ASP A 53 15.88 -16.32 11.56
N PRO A 54 16.26 -17.14 12.56
CA PRO A 54 15.75 -17.00 13.93
C PRO A 54 16.06 -15.64 14.58
N TYR A 55 17.12 -14.94 14.16
CA TYR A 55 17.49 -13.62 14.68
C TYR A 55 16.51 -12.53 14.23
N LEU A 56 15.67 -12.82 13.21
CA LEU A 56 14.63 -11.91 12.75
C LEU A 56 13.23 -12.24 13.34
N HIS A 57 13.14 -13.14 14.33
CA HIS A 57 11.87 -13.48 14.97
C HIS A 57 11.54 -12.50 16.10
N THR A 58 11.40 -11.22 15.77
CA THR A 58 10.97 -10.15 16.70
C THR A 58 9.66 -9.51 16.24
N PRO A 59 8.92 -8.83 17.14
CA PRO A 59 7.68 -8.13 16.77
C PRO A 59 7.83 -7.22 15.55
N MET A 60 8.92 -6.43 15.48
CA MET A 60 9.18 -5.57 14.34
C MET A 60 9.22 -6.31 13.00
N TYR A 61 9.97 -7.42 12.94
CA TYR A 61 10.08 -8.19 11.68
C TYR A 61 8.81 -8.96 11.38
N PHE A 62 8.04 -9.33 12.39
CA PHE A 62 6.70 -9.87 12.19
C PHE A 62 5.78 -8.86 11.48
N PHE A 63 5.74 -7.60 11.93
CA PHE A 63 4.99 -6.54 11.25
C PHE A 63 5.55 -6.26 9.86
N LEU A 64 6.88 -6.22 9.71
CA LEU A 64 7.53 -6.00 8.42
C LEU A 64 7.22 -7.11 7.41
N SER A 65 7.15 -8.37 7.85
CA SER A 65 6.73 -9.49 6.99
C SER A 65 5.29 -9.32 6.50
N ASN A 66 4.38 -8.82 7.37
CA ASN A 66 3.01 -8.53 6.99
C ASN A 66 2.91 -7.32 6.06
N LEU A 67 3.72 -6.27 6.28
CA LEU A 67 3.81 -5.13 5.36
C LEU A 67 4.26 -5.59 3.96
N SER A 68 5.30 -6.42 3.88
CA SER A 68 5.76 -6.99 2.61
C SER A 68 4.69 -7.87 1.93
N PHE A 69 3.88 -8.56 2.71
CA PHE A 69 2.74 -9.32 2.18
C PHE A 69 1.68 -8.40 1.59
N LEU A 70 1.35 -7.29 2.26
CA LEU A 70 0.44 -6.27 1.73
C LEU A 70 0.99 -5.65 0.44
N ASP A 71 2.26 -5.24 0.41
CA ASP A 71 2.92 -4.66 -0.76
C ASP A 71 2.91 -5.60 -1.97
N PHE A 72 3.18 -6.89 -1.75
CA PHE A 72 3.12 -7.92 -2.79
C PHE A 72 1.72 -8.01 -3.41
N TRP A 73 0.68 -8.09 -2.59
CA TRP A 73 -0.69 -8.18 -3.08
C TRP A 73 -1.18 -6.86 -3.68
N TYR A 74 -0.74 -5.73 -3.13
CA TYR A 74 -1.10 -4.41 -3.60
C TYR A 74 -0.66 -4.20 -5.06
N ILE A 75 0.62 -4.44 -5.34
CA ILE A 75 1.13 -4.32 -6.71
C ILE A 75 0.55 -5.40 -7.64
N SER A 76 0.28 -6.61 -7.11
CA SER A 76 -0.27 -7.72 -7.90
C SER A 76 -1.75 -7.54 -8.24
N SER A 77 -2.48 -6.70 -7.52
CA SER A 77 -3.89 -6.39 -7.81
C SER A 77 -4.06 -5.44 -9.01
N THR A 78 -3.07 -4.59 -9.28
CA THR A 78 -3.18 -3.52 -10.28
C THR A 78 -2.27 -3.73 -11.49
N THR A 79 -1.00 -4.03 -11.27
CA THR A 79 0.05 -4.02 -12.30
C THR A 79 -0.11 -5.10 -13.38
N PRO A 80 -0.48 -6.36 -13.10
CA PRO A 80 -0.64 -7.36 -14.18
C PRO A 80 -1.71 -6.96 -15.19
N LYS A 81 -2.81 -6.38 -14.72
CA LYS A 81 -3.87 -5.89 -15.61
C LYS A 81 -3.40 -4.68 -16.42
N MET A 82 -2.67 -3.77 -15.82
CA MET A 82 -2.04 -2.64 -16.49
C MET A 82 -1.06 -3.12 -17.58
N LEU A 83 -0.18 -4.06 -17.27
CA LEU A 83 0.79 -4.62 -18.21
C LEU A 83 0.11 -5.34 -19.38
N SER A 84 -0.94 -6.13 -19.12
CA SER A 84 -1.71 -6.78 -20.18
C SER A 84 -2.36 -5.79 -21.14
N GLY A 85 -2.70 -4.59 -20.66
CA GLY A 85 -3.28 -3.50 -21.44
C GLY A 85 -2.33 -2.88 -22.47
N PHE A 86 -1.00 -3.07 -22.34
CA PHE A 86 -0.05 -2.51 -23.30
C PHE A 86 -0.16 -3.16 -24.68
N PHE A 87 -0.43 -4.46 -24.77
CA PHE A 87 -0.43 -5.19 -26.05
C PHE A 87 -1.81 -5.58 -26.57
N ARG A 88 -2.84 -5.54 -25.74
CA ARG A 88 -4.19 -5.90 -26.16
C ARG A 88 -4.89 -4.78 -26.93
N LYS A 89 -5.55 -5.11 -28.03
CA LYS A 89 -6.43 -4.19 -28.77
C LYS A 89 -7.67 -3.81 -27.94
N HIS A 90 -8.23 -4.77 -27.21
CA HIS A 90 -9.38 -4.55 -26.34
C HIS A 90 -8.93 -4.55 -24.86
N LYS A 91 -8.84 -3.37 -24.27
CA LYS A 91 -8.41 -3.13 -22.88
C LYS A 91 -9.60 -3.21 -21.91
N SER A 92 -10.46 -4.20 -22.09
CA SER A 92 -11.68 -4.32 -21.29
C SER A 92 -11.42 -5.05 -19.97
N ILE A 93 -12.16 -4.64 -18.95
CA ILE A 93 -12.31 -5.31 -17.66
C ILE A 93 -13.82 -5.49 -17.40
N SER A 94 -14.22 -6.64 -16.87
CA SER A 94 -15.63 -6.84 -16.50
C SER A 94 -15.99 -5.92 -15.30
N PHE A 95 -17.28 -5.62 -15.14
CA PHE A 95 -17.75 -4.86 -13.98
C PHE A 95 -17.31 -5.52 -12.66
N VAL A 96 -17.50 -6.83 -12.54
CA VAL A 96 -17.06 -7.60 -11.35
C VAL A 96 -15.54 -7.52 -11.18
N GLY A 97 -14.76 -7.70 -12.24
CA GLY A 97 -13.29 -7.58 -12.17
C GLY A 97 -12.84 -6.19 -11.73
N CYS A 98 -13.52 -5.14 -12.18
CA CYS A 98 -13.24 -3.75 -11.81
C CYS A 98 -13.56 -3.48 -10.33
N THR A 99 -14.74 -3.87 -9.87
CA THR A 99 -15.15 -3.69 -8.46
C THR A 99 -14.31 -4.52 -7.50
N MET A 100 -13.95 -5.74 -7.88
CA MET A 100 -13.03 -6.58 -7.07
C MET A 100 -11.61 -6.02 -7.04
N GLN A 101 -11.11 -5.46 -8.14
CA GLN A 101 -9.82 -4.76 -8.15
C GLN A 101 -9.81 -3.59 -7.16
N TYR A 102 -10.87 -2.76 -7.18
CA TYR A 102 -11.04 -1.68 -6.22
C TYR A 102 -11.13 -2.20 -4.78
N PHE A 103 -11.91 -3.26 -4.54
CA PHE A 103 -12.08 -3.87 -3.22
C PHE A 103 -10.73 -4.30 -2.61
N PHE A 104 -9.94 -5.07 -3.34
CA PHE A 104 -8.62 -5.51 -2.85
C PHE A 104 -7.67 -4.33 -2.65
N PHE A 105 -7.63 -3.41 -3.61
CA PHE A 105 -6.82 -2.20 -3.52
C PHE A 105 -7.15 -1.38 -2.25
N SER A 106 -8.41 -1.08 -2.00
CA SER A 106 -8.87 -0.32 -0.84
C SER A 106 -8.63 -1.07 0.47
N SER A 107 -8.87 -2.39 0.48
CA SER A 107 -8.67 -3.28 1.64
C SER A 107 -7.22 -3.28 2.11
N LEU A 108 -6.30 -3.45 1.17
CA LEU A 108 -4.87 -3.48 1.45
C LEU A 108 -4.36 -2.12 1.93
N GLY A 109 -4.82 -1.01 1.31
CA GLY A 109 -4.44 0.33 1.73
C GLY A 109 -4.91 0.70 3.14
N LEU A 110 -6.14 0.32 3.52
CA LEU A 110 -6.64 0.52 4.89
C LEU A 110 -5.89 -0.36 5.90
N ALA A 111 -5.57 -1.61 5.55
CA ALA A 111 -4.77 -2.49 6.40
C ALA A 111 -3.36 -1.94 6.59
N GLU A 112 -2.75 -1.37 5.55
CA GLU A 112 -1.42 -0.74 5.62
C GLU A 112 -1.40 0.47 6.56
N CYS A 113 -2.43 1.32 6.54
CA CYS A 113 -2.57 2.42 7.51
C CYS A 113 -2.48 1.92 8.96
N CYS A 114 -3.26 0.87 9.29
CA CYS A 114 -3.29 0.31 10.63
C CYS A 114 -1.96 -0.37 10.98
N LEU A 115 -1.33 -1.07 10.03
CA LEU A 115 -0.07 -1.77 10.24
C LEU A 115 1.08 -0.80 10.49
N LEU A 116 1.15 0.32 9.78
CA LEU A 116 2.14 1.38 10.02
C LEU A 116 1.96 2.02 11.40
N ALA A 117 0.72 2.20 11.87
CA ALA A 117 0.45 2.66 13.23
C ALA A 117 0.90 1.64 14.29
N ALA A 118 0.66 0.34 14.06
CA ALA A 118 1.15 -0.74 14.92
C ALA A 118 2.68 -0.78 14.99
N MET A 119 3.35 -0.57 13.87
CA MET A 119 4.82 -0.48 13.80
C MET A 119 5.36 0.75 14.56
N ALA A 120 4.66 1.89 14.53
CA ALA A 120 5.02 3.06 15.32
C ALA A 120 4.92 2.77 16.83
N TYR A 121 3.85 2.09 17.25
CA TYR A 121 3.69 1.67 18.64
C TYR A 121 4.76 0.67 19.07
N ASP A 122 5.14 -0.28 18.22
CA ASP A 122 6.26 -1.19 18.45
C ASP A 122 7.59 -0.44 18.68
N ARG A 123 7.88 0.56 17.84
CA ARG A 123 9.06 1.42 18.02
C ARG A 123 9.02 2.19 19.34
N TYR A 124 7.85 2.74 19.69
CA TYR A 124 7.65 3.41 20.96
C TYR A 124 7.94 2.46 22.14
N ALA A 125 7.36 1.27 22.14
CA ALA A 125 7.59 0.29 23.20
C ALA A 125 9.07 -0.12 23.32
N ALA A 126 9.75 -0.34 22.19
CA ALA A 126 11.16 -0.74 22.17
C ALA A 126 12.12 0.33 22.66
N ILE A 127 11.84 1.61 22.39
CA ILE A 127 12.76 2.72 22.71
C ILE A 127 12.44 3.36 24.06
N CYS A 128 11.15 3.56 24.37
CA CYS A 128 10.74 4.22 25.59
C CYS A 128 10.63 3.27 26.79
N ASN A 129 10.35 1.98 26.57
CA ASN A 129 10.15 0.99 27.61
C ASN A 129 10.94 -0.31 27.34
N PRO A 130 12.28 -0.27 27.18
CA PRO A 130 13.08 -1.41 26.75
C PRO A 130 13.01 -2.61 27.70
N LEU A 131 12.90 -2.36 29.02
CA LEU A 131 12.83 -3.42 30.06
C LEU A 131 11.46 -4.16 30.01
N LEU A 132 10.41 -3.50 29.61
CA LEU A 132 9.06 -4.07 29.54
C LEU A 132 8.66 -4.46 28.11
N TYR A 133 9.54 -4.27 27.13
CA TYR A 133 9.24 -4.45 25.72
C TYR A 133 8.64 -5.83 25.40
N THR A 134 9.25 -6.90 25.90
CA THR A 134 8.77 -8.28 25.66
C THR A 134 7.42 -8.58 26.31
N ALA A 135 7.13 -7.90 27.42
CA ALA A 135 5.83 -8.01 28.09
C ALA A 135 4.75 -7.20 27.37
N ILE A 136 5.08 -5.99 26.91
CA ILE A 136 4.17 -5.11 26.18
C ILE A 136 3.87 -5.70 24.79
N MET A 137 4.90 -6.04 24.01
CA MET A 137 4.79 -6.57 22.66
C MET A 137 4.75 -8.10 22.68
N SER A 138 3.79 -8.65 23.42
CA SER A 138 3.59 -10.11 23.47
C SER A 138 3.19 -10.65 22.09
N PRO A 139 3.51 -11.90 21.73
CA PRO A 139 3.11 -12.52 20.47
C PRO A 139 1.61 -12.45 20.21
N SER A 140 0.81 -12.61 21.28
CA SER A 140 -0.65 -12.50 21.19
C SER A 140 -1.09 -11.09 20.78
N LEU A 141 -0.52 -10.04 21.38
CA LEU A 141 -0.84 -8.66 21.00
C LEU A 141 -0.42 -8.37 19.56
N CYS A 142 0.76 -8.80 19.12
CA CYS A 142 1.24 -8.61 17.76
C CYS A 142 0.28 -9.26 16.74
N VAL A 143 -0.18 -10.49 17.01
CA VAL A 143 -1.16 -11.17 16.14
C VAL A 143 -2.51 -10.42 16.15
N GLN A 144 -2.99 -9.99 17.32
CA GLN A 144 -4.24 -9.23 17.41
C GLN A 144 -4.19 -7.91 16.62
N MET A 145 -3.06 -7.19 16.68
CA MET A 145 -2.88 -5.94 15.92
C MET A 145 -2.89 -6.20 14.40
N VAL A 146 -2.21 -7.26 13.95
CA VAL A 146 -2.20 -7.63 12.53
C VAL A 146 -3.57 -8.10 12.06
N VAL A 147 -4.22 -8.99 12.80
CA VAL A 147 -5.58 -9.46 12.48
C VAL A 147 -6.56 -8.29 12.48
N GLY A 148 -6.47 -7.40 13.47
CA GLY A 148 -7.27 -6.17 13.52
C GLY A 148 -7.07 -5.29 12.30
N ALA A 149 -5.82 -5.12 11.82
CA ALA A 149 -5.53 -4.35 10.61
C ALA A 149 -6.19 -4.97 9.36
N TYR A 150 -6.09 -6.29 9.19
CA TYR A 150 -6.74 -6.98 8.05
C TYR A 150 -8.27 -6.91 8.13
N ILE A 151 -8.85 -7.14 9.30
CA ILE A 151 -10.30 -7.04 9.50
C ILE A 151 -10.79 -5.63 9.18
N THR A 152 -10.09 -4.60 9.67
CA THR A 152 -10.40 -3.20 9.39
C THR A 152 -10.36 -2.91 7.88
N GLY A 153 -9.33 -3.38 7.19
CA GLY A 153 -9.21 -3.24 5.74
C GLY A 153 -10.37 -3.91 5.00
N LEU A 154 -10.67 -5.16 5.32
CA LEU A 154 -11.75 -5.92 4.70
C LEU A 154 -13.12 -5.29 4.92
N PHE A 155 -13.46 -4.95 6.18
CA PHE A 155 -14.76 -4.35 6.50
C PHE A 155 -14.93 -2.97 5.88
N GLY A 156 -13.93 -2.09 5.99
CA GLY A 156 -14.00 -0.76 5.41
C GLY A 156 -14.18 -0.79 3.89
N SER A 157 -13.54 -1.72 3.21
CA SER A 157 -13.68 -1.90 1.77
C SER A 157 -14.96 -2.61 1.37
N LEU A 158 -15.45 -3.54 2.18
CA LEU A 158 -16.72 -4.23 1.94
C LEU A 158 -17.89 -3.24 1.96
N ILE A 159 -17.92 -2.33 2.92
CA ILE A 159 -18.94 -1.29 2.99
C ILE A 159 -18.91 -0.41 1.72
N GLN A 160 -17.74 -0.01 1.27
CA GLN A 160 -17.57 0.76 0.03
C GLN A 160 -18.00 -0.07 -1.20
N LEU A 161 -17.66 -1.35 -1.26
CA LEU A 161 -18.07 -2.24 -2.34
C LEU A 161 -19.58 -2.36 -2.43
N CYS A 162 -20.26 -2.57 -1.30
CA CYS A 162 -21.73 -2.62 -1.25
C CYS A 162 -22.36 -1.33 -1.79
N ALA A 163 -21.79 -0.18 -1.50
CA ALA A 163 -22.25 1.10 -2.01
C ALA A 163 -21.98 1.27 -3.52
N ILE A 164 -20.81 0.81 -4.02
CA ILE A 164 -20.48 0.83 -5.45
C ILE A 164 -21.44 -0.05 -6.26
N LEU A 165 -21.85 -1.20 -5.74
CA LEU A 165 -22.76 -2.11 -6.40
C LEU A 165 -24.17 -1.54 -6.59
N GLN A 166 -24.54 -0.49 -5.83
CA GLN A 166 -25.82 0.24 -5.97
C GLN A 166 -25.78 1.34 -7.04
N LEU A 167 -24.58 1.70 -7.55
CA LEU A 167 -24.44 2.72 -8.56
C LEU A 167 -25.00 2.25 -9.91
N ARG A 168 -25.67 3.17 -10.61
CA ARG A 168 -26.10 2.99 -12.01
C ARG A 168 -25.12 3.70 -12.92
N PHE A 169 -24.64 3.00 -13.91
CA PHE A 169 -23.70 3.53 -14.89
C PHE A 169 -24.43 3.78 -16.23
N CYS A 170 -24.36 4.99 -16.73
CA CYS A 170 -25.01 5.38 -17.96
C CYS A 170 -24.10 6.32 -18.75
N GLY A 171 -23.40 5.86 -19.69
CA GLY A 171 -22.53 6.69 -20.51
C GLY A 171 -21.45 5.86 -21.18
N PRO A 172 -20.39 6.49 -21.64
CA PRO A 172 -19.27 5.75 -22.19
C PRO A 172 -18.63 4.92 -21.08
N ASN A 173 -18.43 3.63 -21.34
CA ASN A 173 -17.80 2.70 -20.40
C ASN A 173 -16.26 2.81 -20.39
N VAL A 174 -15.74 4.01 -20.58
CA VAL A 174 -14.30 4.28 -20.72
C VAL A 174 -13.75 4.91 -19.46
N ILE A 175 -12.84 4.19 -18.81
CA ILE A 175 -12.09 4.66 -17.64
C ILE A 175 -10.75 5.18 -18.12
N ASN A 176 -10.52 6.50 -17.98
CA ASN A 176 -9.26 7.12 -18.34
C ASN A 176 -8.19 6.93 -17.24
N HIS A 177 -7.98 5.67 -16.87
CA HIS A 177 -7.00 5.25 -15.88
C HIS A 177 -6.42 3.88 -16.22
N PHE A 178 -5.36 3.43 -15.54
CA PHE A 178 -4.75 2.12 -15.76
C PHE A 178 -5.28 1.02 -14.82
N PHE A 179 -6.07 1.38 -13.80
CA PHE A 179 -6.79 0.48 -12.92
C PHE A 179 -8.14 1.10 -12.51
N CYS A 180 -8.98 0.30 -11.86
CA CYS A 180 -10.28 0.76 -11.37
C CYS A 180 -10.11 1.46 -10.02
N ASP A 181 -10.35 2.77 -10.00
CA ASP A 181 -10.39 3.56 -8.78
C ASP A 181 -11.75 4.25 -8.63
N LEU A 182 -12.13 4.55 -7.41
CA LEU A 182 -13.45 5.10 -7.09
C LEU A 182 -13.73 6.44 -7.79
N PRO A 183 -12.83 7.42 -7.84
CA PRO A 183 -13.10 8.68 -8.52
C PRO A 183 -13.52 8.48 -9.98
N GLN A 184 -12.90 7.54 -10.69
CA GLN A 184 -13.22 7.23 -12.09
C GLN A 184 -14.59 6.56 -12.23
N LEU A 185 -14.96 5.69 -11.28
CA LEU A 185 -16.29 5.06 -11.27
C LEU A 185 -17.39 6.08 -10.96
N LEU A 186 -17.13 7.04 -10.07
CA LEU A 186 -18.09 8.11 -9.75
C LEU A 186 -18.39 9.01 -10.97
N VAL A 187 -17.37 9.31 -11.78
CA VAL A 187 -17.56 10.11 -13.02
C VAL A 187 -18.47 9.41 -14.03
N LEU A 188 -18.44 8.07 -14.05
CA LEU A 188 -19.27 7.26 -14.98
C LEU A 188 -20.67 6.96 -14.43
N SER A 189 -20.93 7.31 -13.17
CA SER A 189 -22.23 7.07 -12.54
C SER A 189 -23.25 8.14 -12.88
N CYS A 190 -24.48 7.72 -13.12
CA CYS A 190 -25.65 8.61 -13.24
C CYS A 190 -26.50 8.61 -11.95
N SER A 191 -26.15 7.79 -10.97
CA SER A 191 -26.75 7.86 -9.64
C SER A 191 -26.18 9.01 -8.88
N GLU A 192 -26.86 9.41 -7.82
CA GLU A 192 -26.32 10.31 -6.82
C GLU A 192 -25.06 9.68 -6.19
N THR A 193 -23.94 10.37 -6.27
CA THR A 193 -22.63 9.87 -5.82
C THR A 193 -22.18 10.47 -4.49
N PHE A 194 -22.88 11.51 -4.04
CA PHE A 194 -22.54 12.23 -2.80
C PHE A 194 -22.47 11.32 -1.56
N PRO A 195 -23.44 10.40 -1.31
CA PRO A 195 -23.37 9.51 -0.15
C PRO A 195 -22.13 8.62 -0.14
N LEU A 196 -21.71 8.12 -1.32
CA LEU A 196 -20.52 7.29 -1.45
C LEU A 196 -19.22 8.10 -1.29
N GLN A 197 -19.20 9.35 -1.75
CA GLN A 197 -18.07 10.26 -1.51
C GLN A 197 -17.91 10.57 -0.02
N VAL A 198 -19.02 10.85 0.68
CA VAL A 198 -19.01 11.05 2.13
C VAL A 198 -18.57 9.79 2.86
N LEU A 199 -19.08 8.62 2.48
CA LEU A 199 -18.68 7.35 3.08
C LEU A 199 -17.17 7.11 2.93
N LYS A 200 -16.61 7.31 1.73
CA LYS A 200 -15.16 7.21 1.48
C LYS A 200 -14.38 8.18 2.35
N PHE A 201 -14.84 9.44 2.42
CA PHE A 201 -14.21 10.48 3.23
C PHE A 201 -14.20 10.10 4.71
N VAL A 202 -15.34 9.68 5.26
CA VAL A 202 -15.46 9.27 6.67
C VAL A 202 -14.53 8.09 6.98
N ILE A 203 -14.47 7.07 6.13
CA ILE A 203 -13.56 5.93 6.30
C ILE A 203 -12.10 6.40 6.26
N ALA A 204 -11.73 7.26 5.30
CA ALA A 204 -10.37 7.79 5.20
C ALA A 204 -9.98 8.64 6.41
N VAL A 205 -10.90 9.45 6.93
CA VAL A 205 -10.66 10.27 8.14
C VAL A 205 -10.54 9.38 9.37
N ILE A 206 -11.45 8.45 9.60
CA ILE A 206 -11.42 7.58 10.79
C ILE A 206 -10.12 6.79 10.84
N PHE A 207 -9.77 6.07 9.77
CA PHE A 207 -8.61 5.18 9.78
C PHE A 207 -7.31 5.92 9.48
N GLY A 208 -7.31 6.88 8.56
CA GLY A 208 -6.12 7.67 8.21
C GLY A 208 -5.70 8.58 9.35
N VAL A 209 -6.62 9.41 9.87
CA VAL A 209 -6.30 10.36 10.95
C VAL A 209 -5.96 9.62 12.24
N ALA A 210 -6.72 8.57 12.62
CA ALA A 210 -6.40 7.78 13.80
C ALA A 210 -4.99 7.17 13.72
N SER A 211 -4.64 6.58 12.56
CA SER A 211 -3.29 6.02 12.34
C SER A 211 -2.21 7.09 12.44
N VAL A 212 -2.41 8.26 11.80
CA VAL A 212 -1.46 9.38 11.86
C VAL A 212 -1.30 9.88 13.29
N LEU A 213 -2.37 10.00 14.07
CA LEU A 213 -2.32 10.42 15.47
C LEU A 213 -1.52 9.43 16.31
N ILE A 214 -1.75 8.13 16.17
CA ILE A 214 -0.97 7.10 16.88
C ILE A 214 0.51 7.22 16.52
N ILE A 215 0.84 7.42 15.25
CA ILE A 215 2.22 7.60 14.79
C ILE A 215 2.83 8.86 15.40
N LEU A 216 2.16 10.00 15.32
CA LEU A 216 2.66 11.26 15.85
C LEU A 216 2.87 11.20 17.37
N ILE A 217 1.92 10.64 18.11
CA ILE A 217 2.03 10.46 19.57
C ILE A 217 3.24 9.55 19.87
N SER A 218 3.35 8.39 19.23
CA SER A 218 4.45 7.45 19.42
C SER A 218 5.81 8.12 19.16
N TYR A 219 5.94 8.84 18.04
CA TYR A 219 7.19 9.52 17.71
C TYR A 219 7.50 10.74 18.58
N SER A 220 6.51 11.43 19.11
CA SER A 220 6.70 12.50 20.08
C SER A 220 7.40 11.98 21.36
N TYR A 221 6.95 10.83 21.87
CA TYR A 221 7.59 10.18 23.00
C TYR A 221 8.99 9.64 22.65
N ILE A 222 9.15 9.03 21.47
CA ILE A 222 10.45 8.53 21.00
C ILE A 222 11.47 9.66 20.93
N VAL A 223 11.13 10.79 20.32
CA VAL A 223 12.01 11.97 20.23
C VAL A 223 12.37 12.47 21.62
N GLY A 224 11.39 12.62 22.51
CA GLY A 224 11.63 13.02 23.89
C GLY A 224 12.59 12.08 24.64
N THR A 225 12.51 10.77 24.38
CA THR A 225 13.41 9.77 24.95
C THR A 225 14.81 9.84 24.34
N ILE A 226 14.91 9.96 23.01
CA ILE A 226 16.19 10.07 22.30
C ILE A 226 16.98 11.30 22.76
N MET A 227 16.31 12.42 22.98
CA MET A 227 16.96 13.65 23.47
C MET A 227 17.56 13.52 24.88
N LYS A 228 17.06 12.58 25.68
CA LYS A 228 17.61 12.27 27.03
C LYS A 228 18.83 11.34 27.01
N ILE A 229 19.13 10.71 25.85
CA ILE A 229 20.31 9.84 25.73
C ILE A 229 21.55 10.71 25.70
N SER A 230 22.48 10.47 26.63
CA SER A 230 23.69 11.30 26.79
C SER A 230 24.71 11.07 25.68
N SER A 231 24.83 9.84 25.15
CA SER A 231 25.82 9.51 24.12
C SER A 231 25.35 9.86 22.72
N VAL A 232 26.22 10.50 21.92
CA VAL A 232 25.94 10.85 20.51
C VAL A 232 25.68 9.59 19.69
N ASP A 233 26.49 8.54 19.87
CA ASP A 233 26.34 7.27 19.17
C ASP A 233 25.02 6.56 19.52
N GLY A 234 24.60 6.60 20.79
CA GLY A 234 23.32 6.05 21.22
C GLY A 234 22.14 6.76 20.55
N ARG A 235 22.17 8.11 20.48
CA ARG A 235 21.15 8.90 19.77
C ARG A 235 21.11 8.57 18.29
N ALA A 236 22.27 8.51 17.63
CA ALA A 236 22.36 8.19 16.22
C ALA A 236 21.81 6.77 15.91
N LYS A 237 22.13 5.79 16.77
CA LYS A 237 21.61 4.42 16.64
C LYS A 237 20.09 4.36 16.80
N ALA A 238 19.52 5.03 17.81
CA ALA A 238 18.07 5.09 18.01
C ALA A 238 17.36 5.77 16.84
N PHE A 239 17.90 6.91 16.36
CA PHE A 239 17.35 7.61 15.20
C PHE A 239 17.39 6.74 13.93
N ASN A 240 18.49 6.07 13.65
CA ASN A 240 18.63 5.20 12.48
C ASN A 240 17.63 4.02 12.51
N THR A 241 17.29 3.52 13.70
CA THR A 241 16.28 2.47 13.87
C THR A 241 14.89 2.96 13.46
N CYS A 242 14.58 4.23 13.71
CA CYS A 242 13.28 4.84 13.36
C CYS A 242 13.21 5.35 11.92
N ALA A 243 14.34 5.70 11.33
CA ALA A 243 14.37 6.42 10.05
C ALA A 243 13.72 5.66 8.88
N SER A 244 13.85 4.34 8.84
CA SER A 244 13.20 3.51 7.82
C SER A 244 11.68 3.54 7.93
N HIS A 245 11.15 3.43 9.15
CA HIS A 245 9.71 3.51 9.38
C HIS A 245 9.17 4.90 9.08
N LEU A 246 9.85 5.97 9.52
CA LEU A 246 9.47 7.35 9.20
C LEU A 246 9.46 7.60 7.68
N ALA A 247 10.44 7.07 6.94
CA ALA A 247 10.47 7.18 5.49
C ALA A 247 9.25 6.50 4.84
N ALA A 248 8.92 5.26 5.26
CA ALA A 248 7.75 4.54 4.75
C ALA A 248 6.44 5.28 5.08
N VAL A 249 6.27 5.74 6.32
CA VAL A 249 5.12 6.54 6.77
C VAL A 249 4.97 7.82 5.96
N THR A 250 6.06 8.56 5.76
CA THR A 250 6.05 9.82 4.99
C THR A 250 5.67 9.59 3.54
N LEU A 251 6.20 8.54 2.91
CA LEU A 251 5.84 8.18 1.54
C LEU A 251 4.38 7.78 1.43
N PHE A 252 3.91 6.91 2.31
CA PHE A 252 2.53 6.40 2.27
C PHE A 252 1.51 7.51 2.54
N PHE A 253 1.57 8.16 3.70
CA PHE A 253 0.59 9.20 4.05
C PHE A 253 0.79 10.49 3.24
N GLY A 254 2.02 10.84 2.89
CA GLY A 254 2.32 12.00 2.05
C GLY A 254 1.77 11.86 0.63
N SER A 255 1.88 10.69 0.01
CA SER A 255 1.30 10.42 -1.31
C SER A 255 -0.24 10.41 -1.25
N GLY A 256 -0.83 9.80 -0.22
CA GLY A 256 -2.27 9.84 0.02
C GLY A 256 -2.78 11.28 0.19
N LEU A 257 -2.14 12.06 1.03
CA LEU A 257 -2.49 13.47 1.25
C LEU A 257 -2.41 14.29 -0.04
N PHE A 258 -1.35 14.09 -0.84
CA PHE A 258 -1.17 14.77 -2.12
C PHE A 258 -2.32 14.49 -3.09
N VAL A 259 -2.81 13.24 -3.13
CA VAL A 259 -3.94 12.85 -3.98
C VAL A 259 -5.26 13.44 -3.47
N TYR A 260 -5.48 13.47 -2.14
CA TYR A 260 -6.75 13.90 -1.55
C TYR A 260 -6.88 15.43 -1.38
N MET A 261 -5.79 16.15 -1.18
CA MET A 261 -5.83 17.63 -1.00
C MET A 261 -6.01 18.40 -2.30
N ARG A 262 -5.98 17.74 -3.43
CA ARG A 262 -6.09 18.40 -4.71
C ARG A 262 -7.55 18.67 -5.07
N PRO A 263 -7.93 19.94 -5.41
CA PRO A 263 -9.26 20.26 -5.91
C PRO A 263 -9.51 19.50 -7.24
N SER A 264 -10.71 18.96 -7.41
CA SER A 264 -11.18 18.29 -8.63
C SER A 264 -11.35 19.26 -9.82
N SER A 265 -10.42 20.18 -10.02
CA SER A 265 -10.45 21.14 -11.11
C SER A 265 -10.12 20.43 -12.43
N GLY A 266 -11.06 20.44 -13.34
CA GLY A 266 -11.20 19.66 -14.57
C GLY A 266 -10.12 19.77 -15.66
N GLY A 267 -8.84 19.71 -15.30
CA GLY A 267 -7.74 19.78 -16.28
C GLY A 267 -6.58 18.84 -16.04
N SER A 268 -6.64 17.93 -15.05
CA SER A 268 -5.46 17.28 -14.48
C SER A 268 -5.38 15.76 -14.65
N GLN A 269 -6.06 15.17 -15.60
CA GLN A 269 -6.10 13.70 -15.78
C GLN A 269 -4.70 13.04 -15.90
N GLY A 270 -3.73 13.72 -16.48
CA GLY A 270 -2.35 13.22 -16.57
C GLY A 270 -1.65 13.14 -15.22
N TYR A 271 -1.87 14.13 -14.36
CA TYR A 271 -1.29 14.14 -13.02
C TYR A 271 -1.91 13.10 -12.09
N ASP A 272 -3.22 12.83 -12.20
CA ASP A 272 -3.89 11.81 -11.40
C ASP A 272 -3.34 10.41 -11.70
N LYS A 273 -3.07 10.12 -12.99
CA LYS A 273 -2.39 8.88 -13.39
C LYS A 273 -0.98 8.78 -12.79
N MET A 274 -0.21 9.88 -12.83
CA MET A 274 1.14 9.92 -12.29
C MET A 274 1.15 9.77 -10.76
N ALA A 275 0.29 10.49 -10.06
CA ALA A 275 0.14 10.35 -8.62
C ALA A 275 -0.24 8.92 -8.24
N SER A 276 -1.12 8.29 -9.01
CA SER A 276 -1.53 6.90 -8.79
C SER A 276 -0.40 5.89 -8.97
N ILE A 277 0.55 6.12 -9.90
CA ILE A 277 1.75 5.28 -10.03
C ILE A 277 2.56 5.29 -8.73
N PHE A 278 2.67 6.45 -8.09
CA PHE A 278 3.45 6.55 -6.85
C PHE A 278 2.93 5.61 -5.78
N TYR A 279 1.65 5.66 -5.44
CA TYR A 279 1.14 4.83 -4.36
C TYR A 279 0.83 3.37 -4.77
N THR A 280 0.59 3.09 -6.06
CA THR A 280 0.31 1.71 -6.50
C THR A 280 1.55 0.91 -6.88
N VAL A 281 2.63 1.58 -7.31
CA VAL A 281 3.80 0.92 -7.90
C VAL A 281 5.09 1.29 -7.17
N VAL A 282 5.31 2.59 -6.90
CA VAL A 282 6.59 3.06 -6.35
C VAL A 282 6.72 2.74 -4.86
N ILE A 283 5.68 2.97 -4.07
CA ILE A 283 5.73 2.72 -2.61
C ILE A 283 5.94 1.23 -2.31
N PRO A 284 5.18 0.26 -2.87
CA PRO A 284 5.42 -1.16 -2.65
C PRO A 284 6.82 -1.63 -3.06
N MET A 285 7.45 -0.95 -4.03
CA MET A 285 8.85 -1.21 -4.41
C MET A 285 9.83 -0.64 -3.39
N LEU A 286 9.56 0.56 -2.87
CA LEU A 286 10.49 1.25 -1.97
C LEU A 286 10.47 0.69 -0.55
N ASN A 287 9.32 0.23 -0.04
CA ASN A 287 9.20 -0.28 1.32
C ASN A 287 10.25 -1.35 1.66
N PRO A 288 10.36 -2.47 0.93
CA PRO A 288 11.37 -3.49 1.25
C PRO A 288 12.81 -2.98 1.08
N LEU A 289 13.06 -2.05 0.15
CA LEU A 289 14.39 -1.45 -0.03
C LEU A 289 14.77 -0.55 1.15
N ILE A 290 13.85 0.31 1.60
CA ILE A 290 14.05 1.20 2.74
C ILE A 290 14.38 0.40 4.00
N TYR A 291 13.63 -0.68 4.25
CA TYR A 291 13.84 -1.52 5.42
C TYR A 291 15.09 -2.39 5.30
N SER A 292 15.40 -2.96 4.12
CA SER A 292 16.54 -3.86 3.94
C SER A 292 17.87 -3.10 3.83
N LEU A 293 17.92 -1.97 3.10
CA LEU A 293 19.17 -1.23 2.90
C LEU A 293 19.67 -0.51 4.15
N ARG A 294 18.78 -0.11 5.05
CA ARG A 294 19.16 0.59 6.29
C ARG A 294 19.30 -0.33 7.50
N ASN A 295 18.67 -1.49 7.47
CA ASN A 295 18.66 -2.40 8.61
C ASN A 295 19.88 -3.33 8.59
N LYS A 296 20.71 -3.24 9.64
CA LYS A 296 21.91 -4.06 9.80
C LYS A 296 21.57 -5.54 9.97
N ASP A 297 20.52 -5.86 10.71
CA ASP A 297 20.16 -7.25 11.01
C ASP A 297 19.72 -7.99 9.75
N ILE A 298 18.97 -7.33 8.85
CA ILE A 298 18.60 -7.88 7.54
C ILE A 298 19.84 -8.10 6.67
N LYS A 299 20.78 -7.14 6.64
CA LYS A 299 22.03 -7.31 5.91
C LYS A 299 22.85 -8.49 6.43
N ASP A 300 22.93 -8.62 7.73
CA ASP A 300 23.69 -9.71 8.37
C ASP A 300 23.00 -11.07 8.17
N ALA A 301 21.66 -11.11 8.18
CA ALA A 301 20.89 -12.30 7.83
C ALA A 301 21.15 -12.72 6.37
N LEU A 302 21.12 -11.79 5.42
CA LEU A 302 21.45 -12.06 4.02
C LEU A 302 22.89 -12.60 3.86
N ARG A 303 23.86 -12.04 4.61
CA ARG A 303 25.25 -12.51 4.59
C ARG A 303 25.39 -13.92 5.17
N ARG A 304 24.68 -14.24 6.28
CA ARG A 304 24.66 -15.58 6.88
C ARG A 304 24.10 -16.60 5.88
N TYR A 305 23.01 -16.25 5.21
CA TYR A 305 22.37 -17.12 4.23
C TYR A 305 23.27 -17.36 3.02
N LYS A 306 23.90 -16.31 2.48
CA LYS A 306 24.86 -16.42 1.39
C LYS A 306 26.04 -17.33 1.73
N LYS A 307 26.65 -17.18 2.89
CA LYS A 307 27.74 -18.05 3.37
C LYS A 307 27.30 -19.52 3.45
N ARG A 308 26.12 -19.78 4.03
CA ARG A 308 25.58 -21.14 4.17
C ARG A 308 25.34 -21.83 2.82
N TYR A 309 24.81 -21.10 1.86
CA TYR A 309 24.53 -21.64 0.52
C TYR A 309 25.83 -21.91 -0.26
N PHE A 310 26.79 -21.02 -0.23
CA PHE A 310 28.08 -21.20 -0.93
C PHE A 310 28.98 -22.27 -0.28
N SER A 311 28.87 -22.52 1.03
CA SER A 311 29.61 -23.62 1.66
C SER A 311 29.04 -25.00 1.31
N HIS A 312 27.78 -25.10 0.92
CA HIS A 312 27.16 -26.36 0.48
C HIS A 312 27.37 -26.65 -1.01
N CYS A 313 27.76 -25.66 -1.82
CA CYS A 313 28.08 -25.85 -3.25
C CYS A 313 29.55 -26.24 -3.50
N HIS A 314 30.38 -26.33 -2.48
CA HIS A 314 31.81 -26.68 -2.59
C HIS A 314 32.15 -28.06 -1.94
N CYS A 315 31.12 -28.89 -1.69
CA CYS A 315 31.33 -30.30 -1.30
C CYS A 315 30.95 -31.25 -2.43
#